data_3f987f3a9fe42f2b4d98de8c6d551297
#
_entry.id   3f987f3a9fe42f2b4d98de8c6d551297
#
_cell.length_a   1.000
_cell.length_b   1.000
_cell.length_c   1.000
_cell.angle_alpha   90.00
_cell.angle_beta   90.00
_cell.angle_gamma   90.00
#
_symmetry.space_group_name_H-M   'P 1'
#
loop_
_entity.id
_entity.type
_entity.pdbx_description
1 polymer ?
#
loop_
_entity_poly.entity_id
_entity_poly.type
_entity_poly.pdbx_seq_one_letter_code
_entity_poly.pdbx_strand_id
1 'polypeptide(L)'
;MPDKPQFLTFAICADIHQDIMHDGPDRLRSFTQAAVEAQVDMAIQLGDFCQPTEANRPFLAIWEALETERYNVLGNHDMDGGATREQTVAYMSMRARFYAFDIRGWHCVVLDGNDPEDPPKPGYPCGMAADQIEWLRADLQ
;
A
#
# COMPACT_ATOMS: atom_id res chain seq x y z
N MET A 1 30.29 -9.30 -14.10
CA MET A 1 29.09 -10.11 -14.32
C MET A 1 27.99 -9.43 -13.53
N PRO A 2 26.80 -9.19 -14.06
CA PRO A 2 25.72 -8.71 -13.21
C PRO A 2 25.48 -9.77 -12.12
N ASP A 3 25.47 -9.34 -10.86
CA ASP A 3 25.12 -10.20 -9.74
C ASP A 3 23.77 -10.85 -10.03
N LYS A 4 23.69 -12.17 -9.78
CA LYS A 4 22.40 -12.86 -9.87
C LYS A 4 21.42 -12.16 -8.95
N PRO A 5 20.17 -11.95 -9.35
CA PRO A 5 19.17 -11.37 -8.48
C PRO A 5 19.13 -12.15 -7.17
N GLN A 6 19.37 -11.45 -6.08
CA GLN A 6 19.27 -12.06 -4.74
C GLN A 6 17.78 -12.38 -4.52
N PHE A 7 17.52 -13.44 -3.77
CA PHE A 7 16.15 -13.71 -3.34
C PHE A 7 15.63 -12.51 -2.56
N LEU A 8 14.39 -12.11 -2.86
CA LEU A 8 13.65 -11.11 -2.13
C LEU A 8 12.54 -11.81 -1.35
N THR A 9 12.57 -11.65 -0.03
CA THR A 9 11.51 -12.14 0.85
C THR A 9 10.65 -10.97 1.30
N PHE A 10 9.34 -11.11 1.20
CA PHE A 10 8.43 -10.04 1.60
C PHE A 10 7.16 -10.58 2.24
N ALA A 11 6.60 -9.79 3.16
CA ALA A 11 5.33 -10.04 3.79
C ALA A 11 4.25 -9.16 3.13
N ILE A 12 3.10 -9.77 2.82
CA ILE A 12 1.97 -9.07 2.21
C ILE A 12 0.76 -9.16 3.12
N CYS A 13 0.06 -8.04 3.32
CA CYS A 13 -1.31 -8.02 3.85
C CYS A 13 -2.20 -7.15 2.97
N ALA A 14 -3.49 -7.40 3.01
CA ALA A 14 -4.53 -6.61 2.35
C ALA A 14 -5.82 -6.69 3.14
N ASP A 15 -6.73 -5.77 2.89
CA ASP A 15 -8.12 -5.86 3.37
C ASP A 15 -8.23 -6.05 4.90
N ILE A 16 -7.44 -5.31 5.67
CA ILE A 16 -7.53 -5.36 7.14
C ILE A 16 -8.80 -4.67 7.61
N HIS A 17 -9.24 -3.61 6.89
CA HIS A 17 -10.49 -2.90 7.15
C HIS A 17 -10.65 -2.47 8.61
N GLN A 18 -9.68 -1.74 9.15
CA GLN A 18 -9.67 -1.29 10.54
C GLN A 18 -10.98 -0.62 10.97
N ASP A 19 -11.61 0.11 10.06
CA ASP A 19 -12.83 0.88 10.36
C ASP A 19 -14.09 0.02 10.48
N ILE A 20 -14.04 -1.23 10.03
CA ILE A 20 -15.16 -2.16 9.99
C ILE A 20 -14.92 -3.38 10.89
N MET A 21 -13.67 -3.86 10.91
CA MET A 21 -13.30 -5.07 11.64
C MET A 21 -12.90 -4.75 13.09
N HIS A 22 -13.45 -5.52 14.03
CA HIS A 22 -13.20 -5.33 15.45
C HIS A 22 -11.83 -5.81 15.95
N ASP A 23 -11.14 -6.63 15.16
CA ASP A 23 -9.86 -7.27 15.50
C ASP A 23 -8.66 -6.76 14.67
N GLY A 24 -8.85 -5.67 13.92
CA GLY A 24 -7.83 -5.11 13.05
C GLY A 24 -6.46 -4.91 13.70
N PRO A 25 -6.37 -4.29 14.89
CA PRO A 25 -5.08 -4.10 15.57
C PRO A 25 -4.38 -5.40 15.94
N ASP A 26 -5.12 -6.44 16.35
CA ASP A 26 -4.53 -7.72 16.74
C ASP A 26 -4.04 -8.51 15.53
N ARG A 27 -4.80 -8.45 14.44
CA ARG A 27 -4.38 -9.03 13.14
C ARG A 27 -3.12 -8.35 12.63
N LEU A 28 -3.05 -7.03 12.70
CA LEU A 28 -1.89 -6.29 12.25
C LEU A 28 -0.66 -6.55 13.13
N ARG A 29 -0.81 -6.62 14.46
CA ARG A 29 0.29 -7.01 15.37
C ARG A 29 0.81 -8.41 15.05
N SER A 30 -0.10 -9.37 14.84
CA SER A 30 0.29 -10.74 14.48
C SER A 30 1.04 -10.78 13.15
N PHE A 31 0.59 -10.01 12.16
CA PHE A 31 1.26 -9.88 10.88
C PHE A 31 2.66 -9.27 11.01
N THR A 32 2.79 -8.13 11.69
CA THR A 32 4.09 -7.45 11.87
C THR A 32 5.06 -8.30 12.66
N GLN A 33 4.59 -9.00 13.69
CA GLN A 33 5.42 -9.95 14.44
C GLN A 33 5.93 -11.09 13.55
N ALA A 34 5.07 -11.70 12.75
CA ALA A 34 5.45 -12.77 11.82
C ALA A 34 6.47 -12.27 10.76
N ALA A 35 6.31 -11.04 10.27
CA ALA A 35 7.26 -10.43 9.33
C ALA A 35 8.66 -10.25 9.96
N VAL A 36 8.71 -9.82 11.22
CA VAL A 36 9.97 -9.68 11.98
C VAL A 36 10.61 -11.06 12.22
N GLU A 37 9.84 -12.03 12.68
CA GLU A 37 10.33 -13.39 12.95
C GLU A 37 10.88 -14.08 11.67
N ALA A 38 10.21 -13.83 10.53
CA ALA A 38 10.64 -14.35 9.23
C ALA A 38 11.81 -13.54 8.62
N GLN A 39 12.22 -12.43 9.23
CA GLN A 39 13.29 -11.56 8.75
C GLN A 39 13.11 -11.17 7.28
N VAL A 40 11.88 -10.77 6.91
CA VAL A 40 11.59 -10.36 5.53
C VAL A 40 12.35 -9.09 5.13
N ASP A 41 12.67 -8.96 3.86
CA ASP A 41 13.37 -7.80 3.31
C ASP A 41 12.47 -6.58 3.24
N MET A 42 11.18 -6.79 3.03
CA MET A 42 10.16 -5.75 3.00
C MET A 42 8.79 -6.26 3.42
N ALA A 43 7.92 -5.34 3.81
CA ALA A 43 6.50 -5.59 4.02
C ALA A 43 5.67 -4.64 3.16
N ILE A 44 4.54 -5.11 2.64
CA ILE A 44 3.63 -4.29 1.84
C ILE A 44 2.19 -4.56 2.23
N GLN A 45 1.42 -3.50 2.42
CA GLN A 45 -0.03 -3.56 2.51
C GLN A 45 -0.63 -3.13 1.16
N LEU A 46 -1.64 -3.88 0.67
CA LEU A 46 -2.20 -3.73 -0.67
C LEU A 46 -3.52 -2.95 -0.72
N GLY A 47 -3.79 -2.15 0.30
CA GLY A 47 -4.99 -1.32 0.39
C GLY A 47 -6.06 -1.87 1.29
N ASP A 48 -7.15 -1.12 1.43
CA ASP A 48 -8.26 -1.35 2.34
C ASP A 48 -7.77 -1.54 3.79
N PHE A 49 -6.89 -0.64 4.16
CA PHE A 49 -6.14 -0.68 5.42
C PHE A 49 -6.88 0.05 6.53
N CYS A 50 -7.03 1.37 6.39
CA CYS A 50 -7.83 2.21 7.27
C CYS A 50 -8.09 3.60 6.67
N GLN A 51 -9.18 4.24 7.08
CA GLN A 51 -9.47 5.63 6.75
C GLN A 51 -8.50 6.59 7.45
N PRO A 52 -8.17 7.75 6.83
CA PRO A 52 -7.24 8.74 7.39
C PRO A 52 -7.88 9.58 8.48
N THR A 53 -8.14 8.95 9.64
CA THR A 53 -8.77 9.60 10.81
C THR A 53 -7.84 9.55 12.02
N GLU A 54 -8.02 10.50 12.95
CA GLU A 54 -7.26 10.49 14.22
C GLU A 54 -7.55 9.24 15.05
N ALA A 55 -8.75 8.66 14.95
CA ALA A 55 -9.11 7.43 15.64
C ALA A 55 -8.24 6.23 15.20
N ASN A 56 -7.75 6.24 13.96
CA ASN A 56 -6.93 5.18 13.38
C ASN A 56 -5.43 5.38 13.59
N ARG A 57 -4.98 6.50 14.20
CA ARG A 57 -3.56 6.72 14.48
C ARG A 57 -2.91 5.59 15.32
N PRO A 58 -3.55 5.08 16.39
CA PRO A 58 -2.97 3.94 17.14
C PRO A 58 -2.83 2.65 16.32
N PHE A 59 -3.74 2.42 15.36
CA PHE A 59 -3.64 1.30 14.42
C PHE A 59 -2.49 1.50 13.43
N LEU A 60 -2.42 2.67 12.80
CA LEU A 60 -1.34 3.00 11.87
C LEU A 60 0.04 2.93 12.55
N ALA A 61 0.14 3.34 13.83
CA ALA A 61 1.37 3.27 14.59
C ALA A 61 1.93 1.83 14.74
N ILE A 62 1.08 0.79 14.71
CA ILE A 62 1.53 -0.61 14.71
C ILE A 62 2.30 -0.92 13.42
N TRP A 63 1.78 -0.45 12.29
CA TRP A 63 2.44 -0.58 10.99
C TRP A 63 3.73 0.22 10.93
N GLU A 64 3.68 1.47 11.39
CA GLU A 64 4.83 2.39 11.38
C GLU A 64 5.98 1.94 12.29
N ALA A 65 5.68 1.18 13.34
CA ALA A 65 6.68 0.62 14.25
C ALA A 65 7.48 -0.56 13.66
N LEU A 66 7.05 -1.12 12.53
CA LEU A 66 7.81 -2.17 11.86
C LEU A 66 9.09 -1.57 11.25
N GLU A 67 10.26 -1.99 11.70
CA GLU A 67 11.56 -1.44 11.25
C GLU A 67 11.96 -1.87 9.84
N THR A 68 11.36 -2.95 9.32
CA THR A 68 11.55 -3.44 7.95
C THR A 68 11.05 -2.38 6.94
N GLU A 69 11.66 -2.31 5.76
CA GLU A 69 11.16 -1.49 4.65
C GLU A 69 9.68 -1.72 4.41
N ARG A 70 8.90 -0.65 4.41
CA ARG A 70 7.43 -0.72 4.32
C ARG A 70 6.90 0.07 3.14
N TYR A 71 5.93 -0.54 2.47
CA TYR A 71 5.28 0.07 1.31
C TYR A 71 3.76 -0.02 1.45
N ASN A 72 3.08 0.99 0.93
CA ASN A 72 1.64 1.13 1.00
C ASN A 72 1.05 1.24 -0.39
N VAL A 73 -0.07 0.57 -0.61
CA VAL A 73 -0.92 0.72 -1.79
C VAL A 73 -2.27 1.28 -1.35
N LEU A 74 -2.87 2.13 -2.17
CA LEU A 74 -4.21 2.66 -1.90
C LEU A 74 -5.28 1.63 -2.24
N GLY A 75 -6.14 1.33 -1.28
CA GLY A 75 -7.40 0.65 -1.50
C GLY A 75 -8.55 1.64 -1.70
N ASN A 76 -9.65 1.18 -2.25
CA ASN A 76 -10.83 2.03 -2.44
C ASN A 76 -11.50 2.42 -1.11
N HIS A 77 -11.50 1.52 -0.14
CA HIS A 77 -12.10 1.76 1.19
C HIS A 77 -11.26 2.69 2.09
N ASP A 78 -9.99 2.90 1.79
CA ASP A 78 -9.16 3.86 2.51
C ASP A 78 -9.65 5.30 2.36
N MET A 79 -10.49 5.56 1.36
CA MET A 79 -11.09 6.86 1.08
C MET A 79 -12.58 6.95 1.47
N ASP A 80 -13.14 5.90 2.05
CA ASP A 80 -14.49 5.94 2.62
C ASP A 80 -14.56 7.02 3.71
N GLY A 81 -15.73 7.60 3.94
CA GLY A 81 -15.86 8.73 4.85
C GLY A 81 -15.53 10.08 4.22
N GLY A 82 -15.22 10.13 2.91
CA GLY A 82 -15.06 11.36 2.13
C GLY A 82 -13.63 11.94 2.15
N ALA A 83 -12.65 11.15 2.54
CA ALA A 83 -11.25 11.55 2.39
C ALA A 83 -10.83 11.59 0.93
N THR A 84 -9.95 12.52 0.57
CA THR A 84 -9.34 12.55 -0.75
C THR A 84 -8.13 11.60 -0.82
N ARG A 85 -7.71 11.24 -2.03
CA ARG A 85 -6.48 10.48 -2.24
C ARG A 85 -5.26 11.15 -1.63
N GLU A 86 -5.14 12.46 -1.81
CA GLU A 86 -4.04 13.26 -1.27
C GLU A 86 -4.00 13.21 0.25
N GLN A 87 -5.15 13.25 0.90
CA GLN A 87 -5.26 13.11 2.35
C GLN A 87 -4.83 11.72 2.80
N THR A 88 -5.27 10.67 2.10
CA THR A 88 -4.89 9.29 2.42
C THR A 88 -3.41 9.02 2.18
N VAL A 89 -2.86 9.49 1.05
CA VAL A 89 -1.42 9.43 0.75
C VAL A 89 -0.59 10.10 1.86
N ALA A 90 -0.98 11.30 2.27
CA ALA A 90 -0.30 12.03 3.34
C ALA A 90 -0.42 11.33 4.70
N TYR A 91 -1.61 10.81 5.04
CA TYR A 91 -1.87 10.11 6.29
C TYR A 91 -1.03 8.83 6.42
N MET A 92 -0.92 8.06 5.36
CA MET A 92 -0.14 6.81 5.30
C MET A 92 1.35 7.05 5.01
N SER A 93 1.81 8.30 4.97
CA SER A 93 3.20 8.67 4.66
C SER A 93 3.70 8.04 3.34
N MET A 94 2.83 7.91 2.36
CA MET A 94 3.18 7.40 1.04
C MET A 94 3.96 8.44 0.23
N ARG A 95 4.85 7.98 -0.65
CA ARG A 95 5.63 8.86 -1.56
C ARG A 95 4.72 9.55 -2.59
N ALA A 96 3.77 8.81 -3.12
CA ALA A 96 2.75 9.25 -4.06
C ALA A 96 1.64 8.19 -4.13
N ARG A 97 0.57 8.44 -4.91
CA ARG A 97 -0.49 7.47 -5.15
C ARG A 97 -0.02 6.26 -5.99
N PHE A 98 0.97 6.50 -6.86
CA PHE A 98 1.73 5.47 -7.57
C PHE A 98 3.21 5.84 -7.55
N TYR A 99 4.09 4.87 -7.48
CA TYR A 99 5.52 5.07 -7.38
C TYR A 99 6.30 3.79 -7.65
N ALA A 100 7.60 3.91 -7.86
CA ALA A 100 8.52 2.78 -7.96
C ALA A 100 9.60 2.86 -6.88
N PHE A 101 10.22 1.72 -6.61
CA PHE A 101 11.37 1.60 -5.72
C PHE A 101 12.21 0.37 -6.11
N ASP A 102 13.50 0.46 -5.79
CA ASP A 102 14.41 -0.65 -6.00
C ASP A 102 14.80 -1.27 -4.66
N ILE A 103 14.79 -2.59 -4.61
CA ILE A 103 15.21 -3.35 -3.44
C ILE A 103 15.91 -4.64 -3.87
N ARG A 104 17.13 -4.86 -3.40
CA ARG A 104 17.94 -6.07 -3.71
C ARG A 104 18.03 -6.40 -5.21
N GLY A 105 18.08 -5.38 -6.06
CA GLY A 105 18.16 -5.57 -7.52
C GLY A 105 16.82 -5.89 -8.20
N TRP A 106 15.72 -5.82 -7.46
CA TRP A 106 14.37 -5.86 -8.01
C TRP A 106 13.81 -4.45 -8.16
N HIS A 107 13.22 -4.17 -9.30
CA HIS A 107 12.45 -2.96 -9.53
C HIS A 107 10.97 -3.24 -9.26
N CYS A 108 10.42 -2.57 -8.27
CA CYS A 108 9.05 -2.75 -7.81
C CYS A 108 8.21 -1.52 -8.14
N VAL A 109 7.01 -1.75 -8.65
CA VAL A 109 6.08 -0.69 -9.03
C VAL A 109 4.80 -0.82 -8.22
N VAL A 110 4.38 0.26 -7.60
CA VAL A 110 3.08 0.42 -6.93
C VAL A 110 2.17 1.24 -7.82
N LEU A 111 0.99 0.73 -8.10
CA LEU A 111 -0.02 1.39 -8.92
C LEU A 111 -1.27 1.69 -8.10
N ASP A 112 -1.96 2.77 -8.47
CA ASP A 112 -3.27 3.14 -7.91
C ASP A 112 -4.39 2.70 -8.87
N GLY A 113 -5.09 1.64 -8.50
CA GLY A 113 -6.20 1.09 -9.29
C GLY A 113 -7.54 1.81 -9.08
N ASN A 114 -7.56 2.98 -8.42
CA ASN A 114 -8.80 3.65 -8.03
C ASN A 114 -9.18 4.85 -8.92
N ASP A 115 -8.64 4.93 -10.13
CA ASP A 115 -9.05 5.95 -11.09
C ASP A 115 -10.44 5.64 -11.68
N PRO A 116 -11.25 6.67 -11.97
CA PRO A 116 -12.52 6.46 -12.66
C PRO A 116 -12.30 5.78 -14.02
N GLU A 117 -13.17 4.84 -14.35
CA GLU A 117 -13.23 4.26 -15.69
C GLU A 117 -13.89 5.21 -16.68
N ASP A 118 -13.56 5.07 -17.97
CA ASP A 118 -14.24 5.80 -19.05
C ASP A 118 -14.85 4.79 -20.04
N PRO A 119 -16.18 4.71 -20.15
CA PRO A 119 -17.20 5.46 -19.39
C PRO A 119 -17.29 5.00 -17.92
N PRO A 120 -17.72 5.90 -17.01
CA PRO A 120 -17.87 5.57 -15.60
C PRO A 120 -18.84 4.41 -15.37
N LYS A 121 -18.49 3.51 -14.47
CA LYS A 121 -19.33 2.38 -14.04
C LYS A 121 -19.87 2.57 -12.63
N PRO A 122 -21.00 1.96 -12.29
CA PRO A 122 -21.47 1.93 -10.90
C PRO A 122 -20.51 1.20 -9.97
N GLY A 123 -20.39 1.67 -8.72
CA GLY A 123 -19.53 1.08 -7.72
C GLY A 123 -18.25 1.88 -7.48
N TYR A 124 -17.27 1.23 -6.90
CA TYR A 124 -15.96 1.86 -6.71
C TYR A 124 -15.23 1.98 -8.04
N PRO A 125 -14.48 3.08 -8.24
CA PRO A 125 -13.59 3.19 -9.39
C PRO A 125 -12.57 2.06 -9.39
N CYS A 126 -12.27 1.50 -10.57
CA CYS A 126 -11.31 0.41 -10.72
C CYS A 126 -10.48 0.54 -12.00
N GLY A 127 -10.10 1.76 -12.36
CA GLY A 127 -9.33 2.10 -13.54
C GLY A 127 -7.93 2.62 -13.23
N MET A 128 -7.19 2.87 -14.29
CA MET A 128 -5.92 3.59 -14.27
C MET A 128 -5.99 4.75 -15.26
N ALA A 129 -5.72 5.97 -14.79
CA ALA A 129 -5.74 7.16 -15.64
C ALA A 129 -4.48 7.23 -16.55
N ALA A 130 -4.59 8.04 -17.58
CA ALA A 130 -3.56 8.15 -18.62
C ALA A 130 -2.22 8.61 -18.07
N ASP A 131 -2.20 9.53 -17.10
CA ASP A 131 -0.99 10.04 -16.44
C ASP A 131 -0.19 8.91 -15.77
N GLN A 132 -0.87 7.99 -15.10
CA GLN A 132 -0.26 6.83 -14.47
C GLN A 132 0.31 5.84 -15.51
N ILE A 133 -0.42 5.62 -16.60
CA ILE A 133 0.03 4.77 -17.70
C ILE A 133 1.26 5.35 -18.40
N GLU A 134 1.27 6.66 -18.64
CA GLU A 134 2.42 7.36 -19.23
C GLU A 134 3.64 7.30 -18.32
N TRP A 135 3.44 7.55 -17.03
CA TRP A 135 4.49 7.43 -16.03
C TRP A 135 5.08 6.00 -16.01
N LEU A 136 4.23 4.96 -15.96
CA LEU A 136 4.67 3.56 -15.96
C LEU A 136 5.47 3.19 -17.21
N ARG A 137 5.07 3.68 -18.38
CA ARG A 137 5.82 3.44 -19.63
C ARG A 137 7.20 4.09 -19.60
N ALA A 138 7.34 5.26 -18.97
CA ALA A 138 8.62 5.92 -18.84
C ALA A 138 9.52 5.23 -17.81
N ASP A 139 8.93 4.73 -16.74
CA ASP A 139 9.63 4.07 -15.63
C ASP A 139 10.23 2.72 -16.06
N LEU A 140 9.56 1.98 -16.96
CA LEU A 140 9.99 0.67 -17.44
C LEU A 140 10.95 0.71 -18.66
N GLN A 141 11.42 1.88 -19.10
CA GLN A 141 12.38 2.03 -20.22
C GLN A 141 13.82 2.07 -19.74
#